data_7849b06e89bd61a4db653de8632890c1
#
_entry.id   7849b06e89bd61a4db653de8632890c1
#
_cell.length_a   1.000
_cell.length_b   1.000
_cell.length_c   1.000
_cell.angle_alpha   90.00
_cell.angle_beta   90.00
_cell.angle_gamma   90.00
#
_symmetry.space_group_name_H-M   'P 1'
#
loop_
_entity.id
_entity.type
_entity.pdbx_description
1 polymer ?
#
loop_
_entity_poly.entity_id
_entity_poly.type
_entity_poly.pdbx_seq_one_letter_code
_entity_poly.pdbx_strand_id
1 'polypeptide(L)' 'MSKRQKVHVSPHKKGWKLQKEGTKKPLKTFKTKKKAVGLGIKEAKKPPLGQLIIHKKDGTIQEERTYGKDPYPPKG' A
#
# COMPACT_ATOMS: atom_id res chain seq x y z
N MET A 1 -2.50 3.38 -20.87
CA MET A 1 -1.69 4.00 -19.91
C MET A 1 -1.60 3.24 -18.66
N SER A 2 -0.43 2.95 -18.23
CA SER A 2 -0.30 2.21 -17.01
C SER A 2 -0.21 3.19 -15.87
N LYS A 3 -0.98 2.92 -14.86
CA LYS A 3 -0.96 3.72 -13.68
C LYS A 3 -0.42 2.91 -12.53
N ARG A 4 0.33 3.56 -11.68
CA ARG A 4 0.83 2.92 -10.51
C ARG A 4 -0.32 2.69 -9.54
N GLN A 5 -0.46 1.46 -9.08
CA GLN A 5 -1.48 1.14 -8.10
C GLN A 5 -0.97 1.53 -6.73
N LYS A 6 -1.67 2.42 -6.07
CA LYS A 6 -1.27 2.84 -4.73
C LYS A 6 -2.18 2.20 -3.70
N VAL A 7 -1.57 1.62 -2.69
CA VAL A 7 -2.30 0.99 -1.61
C VAL A 7 -1.88 1.68 -0.32
N HIS A 8 -2.83 2.05 0.50
CA HIS A 8 -2.57 2.79 1.73
C HIS A 8 -2.84 1.94 2.95
N VAL A 9 -1.91 1.97 3.90
CA VAL A 9 -2.10 1.39 5.22
C VAL A 9 -2.27 2.57 6.16
N SER A 10 -3.44 2.69 6.76
CA SER A 10 -3.72 3.84 7.61
C SER A 10 -4.47 3.42 8.86
N PRO A 11 -4.45 4.25 9.90
CA PRO A 11 -5.16 3.91 11.13
C PRO A 11 -6.66 3.92 10.90
N HIS A 12 -7.34 3.05 11.63
CA HIS A 12 -8.78 2.91 11.50
C HIS A 12 -9.35 2.53 12.85
N LYS A 13 -10.22 3.34 13.39
CA LYS A 13 -10.87 3.09 14.68
C LYS A 13 -10.00 2.34 15.69
N LYS A 14 -10.13 1.03 15.74
CA LYS A 14 -9.40 0.23 16.70
C LYS A 14 -8.22 -0.52 16.11
N GLY A 15 -7.81 -0.16 14.95
CA GLY A 15 -6.72 -0.88 14.31
C GLY A 15 -6.22 -0.17 13.09
N TRP A 16 -6.07 -0.93 12.02
CA TRP A 16 -5.50 -0.44 10.78
C TRP A 16 -6.32 -0.93 9.61
N LYS A 17 -6.29 -0.21 8.53
CA LYS A 17 -6.99 -0.61 7.33
C LYS A 17 -6.06 -0.55 6.14
N LEU A 18 -6.37 -1.38 5.15
CA LEU A 18 -5.66 -1.40 3.89
C LEU A 18 -6.66 -0.97 2.83
N GLN A 19 -6.32 0.05 2.07
CA GLN A 19 -7.25 0.59 1.10
C GLN A 19 -6.51 1.00 -0.16
N LYS A 20 -7.09 0.67 -1.31
CA LYS A 20 -6.54 1.11 -2.58
C LYS A 20 -6.91 2.56 -2.83
N GLU A 21 -5.98 3.30 -3.40
CA GLU A 21 -6.25 4.69 -3.72
C GLU A 21 -7.39 4.77 -4.74
N GLY A 22 -8.28 5.72 -4.53
CA GLY A 22 -9.39 5.89 -5.44
C GLY A 22 -10.63 5.10 -5.07
N THR A 23 -10.55 4.23 -4.07
CA THR A 23 -11.72 3.48 -3.63
C THR A 23 -12.29 4.10 -2.37
N LYS A 24 -13.57 3.88 -2.15
CA LYS A 24 -14.22 4.42 -0.96
C LYS A 24 -14.21 3.47 0.22
N LYS A 25 -13.99 2.19 -0.06
CA LYS A 25 -14.02 1.18 1.00
C LYS A 25 -12.67 0.54 1.17
N PRO A 26 -12.28 0.20 2.39
CA PRO A 26 -11.02 -0.49 2.59
C PRO A 26 -11.10 -1.91 2.06
N LEU A 27 -9.94 -2.42 1.61
CA LEU A 27 -9.85 -3.81 1.19
C LEU A 27 -10.06 -4.71 2.39
N LYS A 28 -9.49 -4.33 3.51
CA LYS A 28 -9.54 -5.15 4.70
C LYS A 28 -9.09 -4.34 5.90
N THR A 29 -9.55 -4.74 7.07
CA THR A 29 -9.11 -4.11 8.32
C THR A 29 -8.34 -5.11 9.14
N PHE A 30 -7.44 -4.61 9.98
CA PHE A 30 -6.56 -5.43 10.78
C PHE A 30 -6.46 -4.85 12.17
N LYS A 31 -6.11 -5.71 13.12
CA LYS A 31 -5.91 -5.24 14.49
C LYS A 31 -4.54 -4.61 14.67
N THR A 32 -3.57 -5.02 13.87
CA THR A 32 -2.22 -4.51 14.03
C THR A 32 -1.72 -3.95 12.71
N LYS A 33 -0.82 -2.99 12.83
CA LYS A 33 -0.20 -2.38 11.66
C LYS A 33 0.63 -3.40 10.89
N LYS A 34 1.30 -4.28 11.63
CA LYS A 34 2.17 -5.27 11.01
C LYS A 34 1.40 -6.14 10.02
N LYS A 35 0.20 -6.59 10.41
CA LYS A 35 -0.60 -7.42 9.52
C LYS A 35 -1.10 -6.63 8.33
N ALA A 36 -1.47 -5.39 8.54
CA ALA A 36 -1.93 -4.55 7.45
C ALA A 36 -0.80 -4.31 6.45
N VAL A 37 0.39 -4.03 6.94
CA VAL A 37 1.54 -3.82 6.06
C VAL A 37 1.87 -5.09 5.29
N GLY A 38 1.78 -6.24 5.97
CA GLY A 38 2.07 -7.52 5.32
C GLY A 38 1.19 -7.77 4.12
N LEU A 39 -0.12 -7.58 4.29
CA LEU A 39 -1.02 -7.77 3.16
C LEU A 39 -0.85 -6.65 2.13
N GLY A 40 -0.54 -5.44 2.61
CA GLY A 40 -0.31 -4.32 1.72
C GLY A 40 0.84 -4.58 0.77
N ILE A 41 1.90 -5.20 1.25
CA ILE A 41 3.03 -5.54 0.40
C ILE A 41 2.59 -6.51 -0.70
N LYS A 42 1.80 -7.51 -0.34
CA LYS A 42 1.31 -8.46 -1.34
C LYS A 42 0.45 -7.77 -2.38
N GLU A 43 -0.44 -6.90 -1.95
CA GLU A 43 -1.31 -6.21 -2.89
C GLU A 43 -0.52 -5.25 -3.78
N ALA A 44 0.49 -4.59 -3.24
CA ALA A 44 1.29 -3.66 -4.01
C ALA A 44 2.17 -4.37 -5.03
N LYS A 45 2.49 -5.64 -4.78
CA LYS A 45 3.32 -6.41 -5.70
C LYS A 45 2.55 -7.04 -6.85
N LYS A 46 1.22 -7.15 -6.73
CA LYS A 46 0.43 -7.79 -7.77
C LYS A 46 0.47 -7.06 -9.10
N PRO A 47 0.25 -5.76 -9.14
CA PRO A 47 0.32 -5.07 -10.44
C PRO A 47 1.77 -4.90 -10.87
N PRO A 48 2.00 -4.66 -12.15
CA PRO A 48 3.36 -4.41 -12.61
C PRO A 48 4.03 -3.26 -11.87
N LEU A 49 3.28 -2.23 -11.55
CA LEU A 49 3.80 -1.10 -10.81
C LEU A 49 2.90 -0.83 -9.63
N GLY A 50 3.40 -1.10 -8.45
CA GLY A 50 2.62 -0.88 -7.24
C GLY A 50 3.38 -0.04 -6.25
N GLN A 51 2.64 0.63 -5.38
CA GLN A 51 3.23 1.44 -4.35
C GLN A 51 2.45 1.27 -3.07
N LEU A 52 3.16 1.07 -1.97
CA LEU A 52 2.55 0.94 -0.66
C LEU A 52 2.86 2.19 0.13
N ILE A 53 1.81 2.85 0.61
CA ILE A 53 1.97 4.06 1.38
C ILE A 53 1.52 3.76 2.81
N ILE A 54 2.45 3.87 3.73
CA ILE A 54 2.19 3.54 5.13
C ILE A 54 2.03 4.83 5.92
N HIS A 55 0.94 4.93 6.63
CA HIS A 55 0.63 6.12 7.42
C HIS A 55 0.91 5.89 8.89
N LYS A 56 1.17 6.97 9.60
CA LYS A 56 1.34 6.92 11.05
C LYS A 56 -0.03 6.98 11.71
N LYS A 57 -0.04 6.81 13.01
CA LYS A 57 -1.28 6.88 13.77
C LYS A 57 -2.03 8.18 13.58
N ASP A 58 -1.30 9.27 13.36
CA ASP A 58 -1.95 10.57 13.19
C ASP A 58 -2.40 10.81 11.75
N GLY A 59 -2.19 9.86 10.88
CA GLY A 59 -2.64 9.97 9.49
C GLY A 59 -1.59 10.47 8.52
N THR A 60 -0.46 10.97 9.01
CA THR A 60 0.58 11.46 8.11
C THR A 60 1.34 10.28 7.51
N ILE A 61 2.01 10.52 6.39
CA ILE A 61 2.74 9.47 5.71
C ILE A 61 4.03 9.17 6.46
N GLN A 62 4.21 7.91 6.79
CA GLN A 62 5.41 7.46 7.46
C GLN A 62 6.44 6.97 6.45
N GLU A 63 6.00 6.23 5.44
CA GLU A 63 6.91 5.58 4.52
C GLU A 63 6.19 5.27 3.22
N GLU A 64 6.92 5.34 2.12
CA GLU A 64 6.40 4.93 0.82
C GLU A 64 7.34 3.89 0.25
N ARG A 65 6.78 2.78 -0.20
CA ARG A 65 7.56 1.72 -0.81
C ARG A 65 7.04 1.47 -2.21
N THR A 66 7.96 1.34 -3.15
CA THR A 66 7.60 1.11 -4.53
C THR A 66 7.96 -0.32 -4.91
N TYR A 67 7.02 -1.01 -5.51
CA TYR A 67 7.22 -2.38 -5.95
C TYR A 67 6.95 -2.49 -7.43
N GLY A 68 7.45 -3.54 -8.02
CA GLY A 68 7.27 -3.75 -9.43
C GLY A 68 8.57 -3.57 -10.16
N LYS A 69 8.61 -4.04 -11.39
CA LYS A 69 9.81 -3.94 -12.17
C LYS A 69 9.62 -2.90 -13.23
N ASP A 70 10.64 -2.10 -13.42
CA ASP A 70 10.65 -1.24 -14.56
C ASP A 70 10.69 -2.07 -15.81
N PRO A 71 9.98 -1.66 -16.81
CA PRO A 71 10.09 -2.35 -18.09
C PRO A 71 11.50 -2.25 -18.65
N TYR A 72 12.27 -1.32 -18.17
CA TYR A 72 13.65 -1.25 -18.55
C TYR A 72 14.48 -1.89 -17.52
N PRO A 73 15.33 -2.77 -17.91
CA PRO A 73 16.26 -3.31 -16.96
C PRO A 73 17.26 -2.25 -16.73
N PRO A 74 17.39 -1.84 -15.75
CA PRO A 74 18.42 -0.88 -15.53
C PRO A 74 19.71 -1.54 -15.45
N LYS A 75 19.67 -2.01 -15.74
CA LYS A 75 20.36 -2.54 -15.48
C LYS A 75 20.73 -2.93 -15.41
N GLY A 76 20.76 -2.65 -15.59
CA GLY A 76 21.40 -3.24 -15.62
C GLY A 76 21.81 -3.76 -15.19
#